data_8c3a6beec38da025916131bded965af1
#
_entry.id   8c3a6beec38da025916131bded965af1
#
_cell.length_a   1.000
_cell.length_b   1.000
_cell.length_c   1.000
_cell.angle_alpha   90.00
_cell.angle_beta   90.00
_cell.angle_gamma   90.00
#
_symmetry.space_group_name_H-M   'P 1'
#
loop_
_entity.id
_entity.type
_entity.pdbx_description
1 polymer ?
#
loop_
_entity_poly.entity_id
_entity_poly.type
_entity_poly.pdbx_seq_one_letter_code
_entity_poly.pdbx_strand_id
1 'polypeptide(L)'
;MNIYGLYENYQTIQEKRYVVVFESEKSTLKRYSRKDGTGVSIGSHTLSDEQVKILVGLNVDIIIAFDKDVSQNEVRKECEKFYGIRNFYYIYDKWGILDKKESPADRPNKQYEFMLKYKIKYDETEHKELLKWLKEKQKQNI
;
A
#
# COMPACT_ATOMS: atom_id res chain seq x y z
N MET A 1 -11.41 -9.33 12.77
CA MET A 1 -10.02 -8.93 12.69
C MET A 1 -9.75 -8.28 11.36
N ASN A 2 -9.09 -7.17 11.37
CA ASN A 2 -9.10 -6.25 10.25
C ASN A 2 -7.89 -6.29 9.33
N ILE A 3 -6.89 -7.11 9.67
CA ILE A 3 -5.68 -7.20 8.86
C ILE A 3 -5.27 -8.66 8.71
N TYR A 4 -5.47 -9.19 7.52
CA TYR A 4 -5.17 -10.58 7.21
C TYR A 4 -3.66 -10.81 7.08
N GLY A 5 -3.18 -11.89 7.67
CA GLY A 5 -1.77 -12.30 7.58
C GLY A 5 -0.84 -11.64 8.58
N LEU A 6 -1.34 -10.70 9.36
CA LEU A 6 -0.49 -9.97 10.30
C LEU A 6 0.10 -10.88 11.39
N TYR A 7 -0.70 -11.76 11.95
CA TYR A 7 -0.22 -12.67 12.99
C TYR A 7 0.91 -13.56 12.46
N GLU A 8 0.70 -14.18 11.31
CA GLU A 8 1.67 -15.10 10.70
C GLU A 8 2.95 -14.38 10.27
N ASN A 9 2.83 -13.15 9.82
CA ASN A 9 3.94 -12.40 9.23
C ASN A 9 4.60 -11.38 10.17
N TYR A 10 4.10 -11.27 11.38
CA TYR A 10 4.54 -10.24 12.32
C TYR A 10 6.07 -10.24 12.52
N GLN A 11 6.64 -11.40 12.79
CA GLN A 11 8.07 -11.50 13.07
C GLN A 11 8.91 -11.10 11.86
N THR A 12 8.53 -11.56 10.67
CA THR A 12 9.25 -11.21 9.44
C THR A 12 9.16 -9.72 9.18
N ILE A 13 7.98 -9.13 9.38
CA ILE A 13 7.79 -7.68 9.25
C ILE A 13 8.71 -6.92 10.18
N GLN A 14 8.81 -7.35 11.44
CA GLN A 14 9.70 -6.70 12.41
C GLN A 14 11.18 -6.85 12.03
N GLU A 15 11.57 -8.00 11.52
CA GLU A 15 12.96 -8.24 11.09
C GLU A 15 13.32 -7.41 9.85
N LYS A 16 12.43 -7.36 8.87
CA LYS A 16 12.66 -6.63 7.62
C LYS A 16 12.44 -5.13 7.74
N ARG A 17 11.73 -4.69 8.78
CA ARG A 17 11.45 -3.30 9.08
C ARG A 17 10.53 -2.61 8.08
N TYR A 18 9.70 -3.38 7.39
CA TYR A 18 8.63 -2.83 6.56
C TYR A 18 7.48 -3.82 6.43
N VAL A 19 6.30 -3.29 6.10
CA VAL A 19 5.10 -4.07 5.82
C VAL A 19 4.52 -3.61 4.48
N VAL A 20 4.12 -4.58 3.65
CA VAL A 20 3.44 -4.29 2.38
C VAL A 20 1.96 -4.56 2.54
N VAL A 21 1.13 -3.56 2.24
CA VAL A 21 -0.31 -3.61 2.45
C VAL A 21 -1.03 -3.81 1.12
N PHE A 22 -1.62 -4.99 0.96
CA PHE A 22 -2.41 -5.36 -0.22
C PHE A 22 -3.91 -5.24 0.07
N GLU A 23 -4.73 -5.25 -0.98
CA GLU A 23 -6.18 -5.26 -0.83
C GLU A 23 -6.71 -6.63 -0.44
N SER A 24 -6.27 -7.70 -1.12
CA SER A 24 -6.86 -9.03 -0.97
C SER A 24 -5.94 -10.02 -0.25
N GLU A 25 -6.57 -10.96 0.44
CA GLU A 25 -5.88 -12.09 1.08
C GLU A 25 -5.04 -12.88 0.08
N LYS A 26 -5.55 -13.03 -1.14
CA LYS A 26 -4.87 -13.75 -2.22
C LYS A 26 -3.48 -13.18 -2.50
N SER A 27 -3.33 -11.86 -2.48
CA SER A 27 -2.04 -11.21 -2.69
C SER A 27 -1.04 -11.55 -1.58
N THR A 28 -1.49 -11.49 -0.34
CA THR A 28 -0.66 -11.83 0.81
C THR A 28 -0.20 -13.29 0.75
N LEU A 29 -1.12 -14.20 0.41
CA LEU A 29 -0.81 -15.62 0.27
C LEU A 29 0.15 -15.89 -0.88
N LYS A 30 -0.01 -15.18 -1.99
CA LYS A 30 0.87 -15.32 -3.15
C LYS A 30 2.31 -14.95 -2.81
N ARG A 31 2.50 -13.86 -2.09
CA ARG A 31 3.83 -13.46 -1.63
C ARG A 31 4.38 -14.46 -0.62
N TYR A 32 3.56 -14.91 0.30
CA TYR A 32 3.98 -15.91 1.28
C TYR A 32 4.45 -17.20 0.60
N SER A 33 3.73 -17.66 -0.43
CA SER A 33 4.12 -18.88 -1.19
C SER A 33 5.45 -18.70 -1.92
N ARG A 34 5.87 -17.46 -2.17
CA ARG A 34 7.17 -17.13 -2.74
C ARG A 34 8.21 -16.77 -1.67
N LYS A 35 7.97 -17.20 -0.44
CA LYS A 35 8.84 -17.01 0.72
C LYS A 35 9.04 -15.54 1.11
N ASP A 36 8.00 -14.74 0.90
CA ASP A 36 7.98 -13.33 1.32
C ASP A 36 6.86 -13.12 2.33
N GLY A 37 7.22 -13.06 3.60
CA GLY A 37 6.30 -12.88 4.72
C GLY A 37 6.17 -11.42 5.19
N THR A 38 6.29 -10.44 4.29
CA THR A 38 6.16 -9.03 4.66
C THR A 38 4.80 -8.44 4.32
N GLY A 39 3.91 -9.22 3.70
CA GLY A 39 2.61 -8.74 3.23
C GLY A 39 1.50 -8.94 4.23
N VAL A 40 0.55 -8.02 4.20
CA VAL A 40 -0.74 -8.15 4.90
C VAL A 40 -1.82 -7.64 3.96
N SER A 41 -3.09 -7.93 4.24
CA SER A 41 -4.18 -7.39 3.44
C SER A 41 -5.30 -6.84 4.31
N ILE A 42 -6.00 -5.85 3.76
CA ILE A 42 -7.02 -5.11 4.51
C ILE A 42 -8.44 -5.36 4.01
N GLY A 43 -8.60 -6.14 2.93
CA GLY A 43 -9.91 -6.54 2.41
C GLY A 43 -10.57 -5.53 1.48
N SER A 44 -9.95 -4.38 1.26
CA SER A 44 -10.47 -3.33 0.38
C SER A 44 -9.32 -2.37 0.04
N HIS A 45 -9.62 -1.29 -0.70
CA HIS A 45 -8.65 -0.23 -0.95
C HIS A 45 -8.84 0.98 -0.03
N THR A 46 -9.60 0.81 1.05
CA THR A 46 -9.84 1.88 2.04
C THR A 46 -9.45 1.39 3.42
N LEU A 47 -8.55 2.10 4.06
CA LEU A 47 -8.08 1.79 5.41
C LEU A 47 -9.03 2.38 6.45
N SER A 48 -9.47 1.54 7.39
CA SER A 48 -10.23 2.02 8.55
C SER A 48 -9.28 2.67 9.56
N ASP A 49 -9.84 3.46 10.46
CA ASP A 49 -9.06 4.09 11.54
C ASP A 49 -8.36 3.04 12.39
N GLU A 50 -9.04 1.92 12.65
CA GLU A 50 -8.46 0.82 13.42
C GLU A 50 -7.29 0.18 12.70
N GLN A 51 -7.41 -0.05 11.39
CA GLN A 51 -6.32 -0.59 10.58
C GLN A 51 -5.12 0.35 10.56
N VAL A 52 -5.35 1.64 10.45
CA VAL A 52 -4.29 2.66 10.51
C VAL A 52 -3.56 2.57 11.86
N LYS A 53 -4.28 2.49 12.97
CA LYS A 53 -3.69 2.37 14.30
C LYS A 53 -2.82 1.14 14.45
N ILE A 54 -3.29 0.00 13.94
CA ILE A 54 -2.55 -1.25 14.01
C ILE A 54 -1.26 -1.15 13.19
N LEU A 55 -1.33 -0.64 11.97
CA LEU A 55 -0.17 -0.50 11.11
C LEU A 55 0.87 0.47 11.68
N VAL A 56 0.43 1.61 12.20
CA VAL A 56 1.31 2.57 12.88
C VAL A 56 1.98 1.91 14.10
N GLY A 57 1.25 1.09 14.83
CA GLY A 57 1.76 0.38 16.00
C GLY A 57 2.85 -0.63 15.70
N LEU A 58 2.99 -1.08 14.45
CA LEU A 58 4.06 -1.99 14.05
C LEU A 58 5.44 -1.35 14.09
N ASN A 59 5.50 -0.03 14.05
CA ASN A 59 6.74 0.74 14.14
C ASN A 59 7.74 0.41 13.01
N VAL A 60 7.24 0.20 11.81
CA VAL A 60 8.02 -0.10 10.60
C VAL A 60 7.56 0.80 9.46
N ASP A 61 8.32 0.82 8.37
CA ASP A 61 7.88 1.50 7.15
C ASP A 61 6.65 0.80 6.56
N ILE A 62 5.71 1.58 6.04
CA ILE A 62 4.45 1.06 5.49
C ILE A 62 4.44 1.32 3.99
N ILE A 63 4.17 0.28 3.20
CA ILE A 63 4.15 0.36 1.73
C ILE A 63 2.79 -0.10 1.24
N ILE A 64 2.03 0.81 0.63
CA ILE A 64 0.72 0.49 0.05
C ILE A 64 0.95 -0.11 -1.34
N ALA A 65 0.38 -1.29 -1.60
CA ALA A 65 0.52 -1.99 -2.88
C ALA A 65 -0.86 -2.45 -3.37
N PHE A 66 -1.71 -1.49 -3.71
CA PHE A 66 -3.06 -1.77 -4.17
C PHE A 66 -3.09 -2.20 -5.65
N ASP A 67 -4.23 -2.71 -6.09
CA ASP A 67 -4.43 -3.17 -7.47
C ASP A 67 -4.32 -2.01 -8.45
N LYS A 68 -3.98 -2.34 -9.68
CA LYS A 68 -3.77 -1.38 -10.77
C LYS A 68 -4.95 -0.43 -10.99
N ASP A 69 -6.18 -0.91 -10.78
CA ASP A 69 -7.38 -0.11 -11.03
C ASP A 69 -7.67 0.95 -9.97
N VAL A 70 -6.94 0.96 -8.86
CA VAL A 70 -7.03 2.03 -7.88
C VAL A 70 -6.16 3.19 -8.37
N SER A 71 -6.76 4.37 -8.58
CA SER A 71 -6.03 5.52 -9.12
C SER A 71 -4.96 6.03 -8.16
N GLN A 72 -3.96 6.72 -8.71
CA GLN A 72 -2.87 7.27 -7.91
C GLN A 72 -3.38 8.21 -6.81
N ASN A 73 -4.38 9.03 -7.12
CA ASN A 73 -4.92 9.97 -6.14
C ASN A 73 -5.74 9.26 -5.06
N GLU A 74 -6.41 8.16 -5.39
CA GLU A 74 -7.10 7.35 -4.39
C GLU A 74 -6.10 6.67 -3.45
N VAL A 75 -4.96 6.22 -3.98
CA VAL A 75 -3.89 5.68 -3.15
C VAL A 75 -3.29 6.76 -2.25
N ARG A 76 -3.04 7.95 -2.80
CA ARG A 76 -2.56 9.10 -2.01
C ARG A 76 -3.50 9.43 -0.85
N LYS A 77 -4.80 9.32 -1.08
CA LYS A 77 -5.81 9.58 -0.05
C LYS A 77 -5.67 8.60 1.12
N GLU A 78 -5.36 7.34 0.84
CA GLU A 78 -5.10 6.37 1.90
C GLU A 78 -3.76 6.64 2.59
N CYS A 79 -2.75 7.02 1.84
CA CYS A 79 -1.44 7.39 2.38
C CYS A 79 -1.52 8.58 3.33
N GLU A 80 -2.35 9.56 3.04
CA GLU A 80 -2.52 10.76 3.86
C GLU A 80 -2.87 10.43 5.32
N LYS A 81 -3.52 9.30 5.56
CA LYS A 81 -3.89 8.85 6.91
C LYS A 81 -2.68 8.63 7.81
N PHE A 82 -1.50 8.43 7.24
CA PHE A 82 -0.25 8.21 7.96
C PHE A 82 0.66 9.44 7.96
N TYR A 83 0.27 10.50 7.25
CA TYR A 83 1.12 11.65 7.00
C TYR A 83 1.56 12.33 8.31
N GLY A 84 2.85 12.51 8.46
CA GLY A 84 3.44 13.11 9.66
C GLY A 84 3.62 12.14 10.83
N ILE A 85 3.17 10.90 10.73
CA ILE A 85 3.26 9.90 11.80
C ILE A 85 4.34 8.86 11.50
N ARG A 86 4.39 8.39 10.25
CA ARG A 86 5.29 7.31 9.83
C ARG A 86 5.84 7.59 8.44
N ASN A 87 7.00 6.99 8.15
CA ASN A 87 7.47 6.89 6.78
C ASN A 87 6.61 5.89 6.05
N PHE A 88 6.00 6.30 4.96
CA PHE A 88 5.24 5.37 4.16
C PHE A 88 5.34 5.72 2.69
N TYR A 89 5.06 4.69 1.91
CA TYR A 89 5.30 4.66 0.49
C TYR A 89 4.13 3.99 -0.18
N TYR A 90 4.05 4.16 -1.50
CA TYR A 90 3.10 3.36 -2.29
C TYR A 90 3.74 2.93 -3.60
N ILE A 91 3.25 1.83 -4.15
CA ILE A 91 3.65 1.35 -5.45
C ILE A 91 2.69 1.94 -6.48
N TYR A 92 3.25 2.59 -7.49
CA TYR A 92 2.50 3.09 -8.64
C TYR A 92 3.12 2.53 -9.91
N ASP A 93 2.32 1.80 -10.69
CA ASP A 93 2.78 1.14 -11.91
C ASP A 93 2.76 2.10 -13.09
N LYS A 94 3.73 3.00 -13.13
CA LYS A 94 3.89 3.93 -14.26
C LYS A 94 4.48 3.27 -15.50
N TRP A 95 4.97 2.03 -15.37
CA TRP A 95 5.60 1.30 -16.47
C TRP A 95 4.63 0.43 -17.27
N GLY A 96 3.42 0.23 -16.77
CA GLY A 96 2.44 -0.64 -17.42
C GLY A 96 2.74 -2.13 -17.28
N ILE A 97 3.36 -2.52 -16.17
CA ILE A 97 3.68 -3.92 -15.89
C ILE A 97 2.43 -4.73 -15.55
N LEU A 98 1.49 -4.12 -14.84
CA LEU A 98 0.29 -4.78 -14.35
C LEU A 98 -0.87 -4.65 -15.32
N ASP A 99 -1.67 -5.72 -15.43
CA ASP A 99 -2.96 -5.66 -16.09
C ASP A 99 -3.97 -4.96 -15.17
N LYS A 100 -5.11 -4.57 -15.73
CA LYS A 100 -6.08 -3.67 -15.09
C LYS A 100 -6.45 -4.02 -13.65
N LYS A 101 -6.61 -5.30 -13.34
CA LYS A 101 -7.03 -5.75 -11.99
C LYS A 101 -5.95 -6.52 -11.25
N GLU A 102 -4.72 -6.45 -11.74
CA GLU A 102 -3.63 -7.13 -11.06
C GLU A 102 -3.12 -6.35 -9.86
N SER A 103 -2.70 -7.11 -8.85
CA SER A 103 -1.90 -6.64 -7.73
C SER A 103 -0.41 -6.79 -8.08
N PRO A 104 0.46 -5.96 -7.53
CA PRO A 104 1.90 -6.19 -7.64
C PRO A 104 2.31 -7.60 -7.23
N ALA A 105 1.60 -8.21 -6.27
CA ALA A 105 1.88 -9.57 -5.81
C ALA A 105 1.66 -10.63 -6.88
N ASP A 106 0.90 -10.33 -7.94
CA ASP A 106 0.62 -11.28 -9.02
C ASP A 106 1.80 -11.50 -9.97
N ARG A 107 2.78 -10.62 -9.92
CA ARG A 107 3.91 -10.66 -10.86
C ARG A 107 5.08 -11.48 -10.31
N PRO A 108 5.93 -12.03 -11.19
CA PRO A 108 7.14 -12.74 -10.77
C PRO A 108 8.02 -11.87 -9.87
N ASN A 109 8.84 -12.53 -9.05
CA ASN A 109 9.68 -11.85 -8.06
C ASN A 109 10.49 -10.68 -8.61
N LYS A 110 11.07 -10.84 -9.78
CA LYS A 110 11.87 -9.78 -10.41
C LYS A 110 11.07 -8.50 -10.64
N GLN A 111 9.85 -8.65 -11.16
CA GLN A 111 9.00 -7.50 -11.44
C GLN A 111 8.46 -6.89 -10.14
N TYR A 112 8.09 -7.73 -9.19
CA TYR A 112 7.64 -7.27 -7.87
C TYR A 112 8.74 -6.46 -7.17
N GLU A 113 9.95 -6.99 -7.13
CA GLU A 113 11.09 -6.32 -6.50
C GLU A 113 11.44 -5.00 -7.21
N PHE A 114 11.29 -4.96 -8.53
CA PHE A 114 11.47 -3.74 -9.30
C PHE A 114 10.48 -2.66 -8.86
N MET A 115 9.20 -3.02 -8.81
CA MET A 115 8.16 -2.07 -8.38
C MET A 115 8.37 -1.62 -6.94
N LEU A 116 8.79 -2.54 -6.06
CA LEU A 116 9.08 -2.22 -4.67
C LEU A 116 10.26 -1.26 -4.54
N LYS A 117 11.29 -1.47 -5.34
CA LYS A 117 12.49 -0.60 -5.36
C LYS A 117 12.13 0.83 -5.75
N TYR A 118 11.22 0.99 -6.70
CA TYR A 118 10.82 2.32 -7.19
C TYR A 118 9.52 2.81 -6.58
N LYS A 119 9.18 2.34 -5.40
CA LYS A 119 8.04 2.86 -4.64
C LYS A 119 8.20 4.35 -4.40
N ILE A 120 7.08 5.03 -4.31
CA ILE A 120 7.04 6.49 -4.14
C ILE A 120 6.85 6.81 -2.66
N LYS A 121 7.74 7.63 -2.11
CA LYS A 121 7.57 8.13 -0.74
C LYS A 121 6.47 9.18 -0.74
N TYR A 122 5.51 9.04 0.17
CA TYR A 122 4.47 10.05 0.33
C TYR A 122 5.01 11.21 1.16
N ASP A 123 5.57 12.17 0.50
CA ASP A 123 6.19 13.35 1.09
C ASP A 123 5.29 14.59 0.91
N GLU A 124 5.82 15.75 1.21
CA GLU A 124 5.10 17.02 1.07
C GLU A 124 4.62 17.26 -0.37
N THR A 125 5.42 16.90 -1.36
CA THR A 125 5.05 17.07 -2.78
C THR A 125 3.84 16.21 -3.10
N GLU A 126 3.82 14.95 -2.68
CA GLU A 126 2.69 14.05 -2.87
C GLU A 126 1.44 14.57 -2.17
N HIS A 127 1.62 15.08 -0.96
CA HIS A 127 0.51 15.63 -0.18
C HIS A 127 -0.12 16.85 -0.86
N LYS A 128 0.69 17.73 -1.43
CA LYS A 128 0.21 18.88 -2.21
C LYS A 128 -0.60 18.46 -3.44
N GLU A 129 -0.15 17.42 -4.12
CA GLU A 129 -0.88 16.88 -5.27
C GLU A 129 -2.24 16.32 -4.85
N LEU A 130 -2.31 15.64 -3.71
CA LEU A 130 -3.58 15.16 -3.18
C LEU A 130 -4.54 16.31 -2.85
N LEU A 131 -4.05 17.34 -2.17
CA LEU A 131 -4.88 18.49 -1.79
C LEU A 131 -5.43 19.21 -3.02
N LYS A 132 -4.61 19.33 -4.07
CA LYS A 132 -5.04 19.92 -5.34
C LYS A 132 -6.17 19.11 -5.96
N TRP A 133 -6.03 17.79 -6.01
CA TRP A 133 -7.05 16.89 -6.55
C TRP A 133 -8.36 16.99 -5.76
N LEU A 134 -8.27 17.03 -4.43
CA LEU A 134 -9.46 17.15 -3.57
C LEU A 134 -10.20 18.47 -3.81
N LYS A 135 -9.47 19.57 -4.03
CA LYS A 135 -10.07 20.86 -4.37
C LYS A 135 -10.80 20.81 -5.70
N GLU A 136 -10.21 20.20 -6.70
CA GLU A 136 -10.83 20.06 -8.02
C GLU A 136 -12.11 19.23 -7.95
N LYS A 137 -12.08 18.16 -7.16
CA LYS A 137 -13.27 17.32 -6.92
C LYS A 137 -14.40 18.10 -6.27
N GLN A 138 -14.09 18.93 -5.29
CA GLN A 138 -15.07 19.77 -4.61
C GLN A 138 -15.75 20.73 -5.58
N LYS A 139 -14.97 21.33 -6.50
CA LYS A 139 -15.51 22.25 -7.53
C LYS A 139 -16.48 21.54 -8.47
N GLN A 140 -16.23 20.27 -8.81
CA GLN A 140 -17.08 19.51 -9.71
C GLN A 140 -18.43 19.14 -9.09
N ASN A 141 -18.52 19.15 -7.77
CA ASN A 141 -19.72 18.76 -7.04
C ASN A 141 -20.63 19.95 -6.65
N ILE A 142 -20.32 21.14 -7.12
CA ILE A 142 -21.12 22.36 -6.86
C ILE A 142 -22.19 22.58 -7.93
#